data_e46e56a1bb6383b1dbe54c9859212997
#
_entry.id   e46e56a1bb6383b1dbe54c9859212997
#
_cell.length_a   1.000
_cell.length_b   1.000
_cell.length_c   1.000
_cell.angle_alpha   90.00
_cell.angle_beta   90.00
_cell.angle_gamma   90.00
#
_symmetry.space_group_name_H-M   'P 1'
#
loop_
_entity.id
_entity.type
_entity.pdbx_description
1 polymer ?
#
loop_
_entity_poly.entity_id
_entity_poly.type
_entity_poly.pdbx_seq_one_letter_code
_entity_poly.pdbx_strand_id
1 'polypeptide(L)'
;MDKPKIGINGFGRIGRAIFRINQKYNLFDIPIINDINPDIKNIAYLLKYDTTYGKASFEVSSNETALIIENKVIDMHHQQSIADVPWEKYDVDIVIDSSGIHKNLEEMQKCKGHVKNFIVTNIPNEVKHSIIIGCNENELDPKNNFIISSSICDAIATGPLLKIIGSIRNIESGFLTTLHPWLSYQNLVDGPSVMWSQPGDIFSHYSLGRSSPMNLIPKSTSAIKAVEMAMPHLNHKIISHSFRVPTNIVSGADLTLMLDKEISAEELIKKFEEFEKNQKYKIIRNSVEPLTSSDYRGEEFSAIIDHRWTKVNQGKLIKMVYWYDNEWGYSCRVLDLVKKIVDYYG
;
A
#
# COMPACT_ATOMS: atom_id res chain seq x y z
N MET A 1 -9.28 -26.59 -10.03
CA MET A 1 -9.47 -26.13 -8.65
C MET A 1 -10.19 -24.81 -8.70
N ASP A 2 -11.19 -24.64 -7.87
CA ASP A 2 -11.87 -23.35 -7.73
C ASP A 2 -10.89 -22.32 -7.20
N LYS A 3 -11.03 -21.08 -7.66
CA LYS A 3 -10.17 -19.99 -7.20
C LYS A 3 -10.47 -19.64 -5.75
N PRO A 4 -9.45 -19.30 -4.95
CA PRO A 4 -9.68 -18.79 -3.61
C PRO A 4 -10.60 -17.57 -3.62
N LYS A 5 -11.56 -17.54 -2.70
CA LYS A 5 -12.53 -16.46 -2.59
C LYS A 5 -12.07 -15.42 -1.59
N ILE A 6 -12.10 -14.18 -1.99
CA ILE A 6 -11.78 -13.05 -1.12
C ILE A 6 -12.89 -12.01 -1.09
N GLY A 7 -13.06 -11.33 0.04
CA GLY A 7 -13.94 -10.17 0.19
C GLY A 7 -13.16 -8.87 0.22
N ILE A 8 -13.80 -7.78 -0.18
CA ILE A 8 -13.23 -6.43 -0.06
C ILE A 8 -14.17 -5.59 0.80
N ASN A 9 -13.63 -5.00 1.87
CA ASN A 9 -14.29 -3.99 2.69
C ASN A 9 -13.68 -2.62 2.42
N GLY A 10 -14.49 -1.67 1.96
CA GLY A 10 -14.03 -0.36 1.47
C GLY A 10 -13.61 -0.40 0.00
N PHE A 11 -14.41 0.20 -0.86
CA PHE A 11 -14.16 0.22 -2.31
C PHE A 11 -13.72 1.61 -2.81
N GLY A 12 -12.87 2.25 -1.98
CA GLY A 12 -12.19 3.50 -2.27
C GLY A 12 -11.09 3.34 -3.33
N ARG A 13 -10.08 4.22 -3.30
CA ARG A 13 -8.93 4.18 -4.23
C ARG A 13 -8.21 2.83 -4.21
N ILE A 14 -7.82 2.36 -3.03
CA ILE A 14 -7.07 1.11 -2.85
C ILE A 14 -7.94 -0.11 -3.19
N GLY A 15 -9.19 -0.18 -2.70
CA GLY A 15 -10.10 -1.30 -3.02
C GLY A 15 -10.32 -1.45 -4.52
N ARG A 16 -10.54 -0.33 -5.25
CA ARG A 16 -10.68 -0.37 -6.71
C ARG A 16 -9.38 -0.72 -7.44
N ALA A 17 -8.23 -0.27 -6.97
CA ALA A 17 -6.93 -0.66 -7.54
C ALA A 17 -6.68 -2.17 -7.37
N ILE A 18 -6.90 -2.71 -6.16
CA ILE A 18 -6.86 -4.15 -5.88
C ILE A 18 -7.78 -4.92 -6.82
N PHE A 19 -9.02 -4.46 -6.97
CA PHE A 19 -10.00 -5.10 -7.84
C PHE A 19 -9.55 -5.08 -9.31
N ARG A 20 -9.08 -3.95 -9.83
CA ARG A 20 -8.60 -3.82 -11.22
C ARG A 20 -7.38 -4.70 -11.49
N ILE A 21 -6.44 -4.79 -10.55
CA ILE A 21 -5.27 -5.66 -10.65
C ILE A 21 -5.70 -7.12 -10.61
N ASN A 22 -6.65 -7.46 -9.73
CA ASN A 22 -7.22 -8.81 -9.68
C ASN A 22 -7.88 -9.21 -11.01
N GLN A 23 -8.64 -8.32 -11.65
CA GLN A 23 -9.22 -8.58 -12.97
C GLN A 23 -8.15 -8.76 -14.05
N LYS A 24 -7.10 -7.93 -14.03
CA LYS A 24 -5.97 -8.04 -14.98
C LYS A 24 -5.28 -9.40 -14.94
N TYR A 25 -5.06 -9.93 -13.74
CA TYR A 25 -4.31 -11.18 -13.54
C TYR A 25 -5.19 -12.39 -13.21
N ASN A 26 -6.48 -12.18 -12.99
CA ASN A 26 -7.46 -13.22 -12.69
C ASN A 26 -7.04 -14.13 -11.52
N LEU A 27 -6.59 -13.51 -10.40
CA LEU A 27 -5.96 -14.20 -9.27
C LEU A 27 -6.97 -14.89 -8.35
N PHE A 28 -8.00 -14.16 -7.95
CA PHE A 28 -8.97 -14.56 -6.92
C PHE A 28 -10.40 -14.36 -7.44
N ASP A 29 -11.35 -15.10 -6.87
CA ASP A 29 -12.74 -14.80 -7.01
C ASP A 29 -13.18 -13.80 -5.93
N ILE A 30 -13.96 -12.79 -6.33
CA ILE A 30 -14.45 -11.74 -5.42
C ILE A 30 -15.97 -11.74 -5.52
N PRO A 31 -16.67 -12.56 -4.70
CA PRO A 31 -18.12 -12.65 -4.79
C PRO A 31 -18.84 -11.51 -4.07
N ILE A 32 -18.17 -10.79 -3.18
CA ILE A 32 -18.79 -9.79 -2.31
C ILE A 32 -17.86 -8.60 -2.08
N ILE A 33 -18.44 -7.40 -2.11
CA ILE A 33 -17.79 -6.15 -1.74
C ILE A 33 -18.70 -5.40 -0.77
N ASN A 34 -18.12 -4.84 0.30
CA ASN A 34 -18.80 -3.92 1.20
C ASN A 34 -18.24 -2.51 1.04
N ASP A 35 -19.11 -1.53 0.87
CA ASP A 35 -18.76 -0.10 0.90
C ASP A 35 -19.94 0.71 1.44
N ILE A 36 -19.68 1.71 2.26
CA ILE A 36 -20.72 2.54 2.88
C ILE A 36 -21.48 3.42 1.88
N ASN A 37 -20.95 3.63 0.66
CA ASN A 37 -21.67 4.31 -0.39
C ASN A 37 -22.86 3.45 -0.87
N PRO A 38 -24.12 3.86 -0.66
CA PRO A 38 -25.27 3.04 -1.02
C PRO A 38 -25.61 3.08 -2.52
N ASP A 39 -24.97 3.97 -3.29
CA ASP A 39 -25.24 4.11 -4.73
C ASP A 39 -24.30 3.22 -5.56
N ILE A 40 -24.78 2.02 -5.88
CA ILE A 40 -24.02 1.03 -6.67
C ILE A 40 -23.71 1.56 -8.08
N LYS A 41 -24.58 2.41 -8.67
CA LYS A 41 -24.32 3.03 -9.98
C LYS A 41 -23.12 3.98 -9.91
N ASN A 42 -23.01 4.73 -8.81
CA ASN A 42 -21.85 5.58 -8.56
C ASN A 42 -20.58 4.75 -8.37
N ILE A 43 -20.66 3.65 -7.62
CA ILE A 43 -19.53 2.71 -7.45
C ILE A 43 -19.09 2.12 -8.79
N ALA A 44 -20.04 1.65 -9.62
CA ALA A 44 -19.78 1.14 -10.96
C ALA A 44 -19.11 2.20 -11.86
N TYR A 45 -19.62 3.45 -11.80
CA TYR A 45 -19.02 4.57 -12.53
C TYR A 45 -17.56 4.81 -12.12
N LEU A 46 -17.27 4.87 -10.82
CA LEU A 46 -15.92 5.08 -10.29
C LEU A 46 -14.97 3.90 -10.55
N LEU A 47 -15.49 2.68 -10.68
CA LEU A 47 -14.70 1.53 -11.11
C LEU A 47 -14.40 1.59 -12.61
N LYS A 48 -15.39 2.00 -13.42
CA LYS A 48 -15.26 2.08 -14.87
C LYS A 48 -14.32 3.19 -15.32
N TYR A 49 -14.42 4.37 -14.68
CA TYR A 49 -13.66 5.56 -15.05
C TYR A 49 -12.80 6.05 -13.90
N ASP A 50 -11.51 6.19 -14.14
CA ASP A 50 -10.55 6.68 -13.17
C ASP A 50 -9.63 7.70 -13.83
N THR A 51 -9.53 8.90 -13.25
CA THR A 51 -8.69 9.98 -13.81
C THR A 51 -7.21 9.60 -13.84
N THR A 52 -6.79 8.79 -12.88
CA THR A 52 -5.38 8.37 -12.76
C THR A 52 -5.07 7.20 -13.68
N TYR A 53 -5.89 6.14 -13.64
CA TYR A 53 -5.60 4.87 -14.33
C TYR A 53 -6.43 4.66 -15.61
N GLY A 54 -7.26 5.63 -15.97
CA GLY A 54 -8.07 5.56 -17.17
C GLY A 54 -9.29 4.65 -17.06
N LYS A 55 -9.90 4.37 -18.19
CA LYS A 55 -11.06 3.49 -18.30
C LYS A 55 -10.65 2.05 -18.00
N ALA A 56 -11.52 1.32 -17.27
CA ALA A 56 -11.32 -0.11 -17.05
C ALA A 56 -11.24 -0.87 -18.38
N SER A 57 -10.38 -1.89 -18.44
CA SER A 57 -10.19 -2.74 -19.62
C SER A 57 -11.24 -3.86 -19.74
N PHE A 58 -12.19 -3.91 -18.82
CA PHE A 58 -13.29 -4.87 -18.73
C PHE A 58 -14.63 -4.13 -18.64
N GLU A 59 -15.72 -4.81 -19.01
CA GLU A 59 -17.05 -4.23 -18.94
C GLU A 59 -17.52 -4.14 -17.49
N VAL A 60 -18.10 -2.99 -17.15
CA VAL A 60 -18.66 -2.69 -15.82
C VAL A 60 -20.07 -2.15 -15.99
N SER A 61 -21.01 -2.81 -15.34
CA SER A 61 -22.38 -2.36 -15.15
C SER A 61 -22.86 -2.69 -13.73
N SER A 62 -24.10 -2.37 -13.41
CA SER A 62 -24.70 -2.66 -12.11
C SER A 62 -26.20 -2.86 -12.22
N ASN A 63 -26.76 -3.56 -11.26
CA ASN A 63 -28.18 -3.60 -10.96
C ASN A 63 -28.44 -2.97 -9.57
N GLU A 64 -29.58 -3.25 -8.96
CA GLU A 64 -29.99 -2.67 -7.67
C GLU A 64 -29.20 -3.22 -6.48
N THR A 65 -28.56 -4.41 -6.60
CA THR A 65 -27.90 -5.11 -5.49
C THR A 65 -26.45 -5.49 -5.76
N ALA A 66 -25.96 -5.35 -7.01
CA ALA A 66 -24.68 -5.90 -7.40
C ALA A 66 -23.96 -5.09 -8.48
N LEU A 67 -22.65 -5.20 -8.50
CA LEU A 67 -21.83 -4.91 -9.68
C LEU A 67 -21.86 -6.11 -10.64
N ILE A 68 -21.87 -5.82 -11.92
CA ILE A 68 -21.80 -6.82 -12.99
C ILE A 68 -20.51 -6.56 -13.78
N ILE A 69 -19.58 -7.47 -13.67
CA ILE A 69 -18.25 -7.37 -14.29
C ILE A 69 -18.16 -8.46 -15.35
N GLU A 70 -18.11 -8.06 -16.62
CA GLU A 70 -18.32 -8.99 -17.73
C GLU A 70 -19.64 -9.73 -17.51
N ASN A 71 -19.60 -11.02 -17.20
CA ASN A 71 -20.76 -11.86 -16.91
C ASN A 71 -20.85 -12.30 -15.44
N LYS A 72 -19.98 -11.75 -14.55
CA LYS A 72 -19.96 -12.11 -13.14
C LYS A 72 -20.73 -11.12 -12.31
N VAL A 73 -21.55 -11.63 -11.41
CA VAL A 73 -22.30 -10.86 -10.43
C VAL A 73 -21.46 -10.79 -9.15
N ILE A 74 -21.27 -9.58 -8.61
CA ILE A 74 -20.56 -9.30 -7.37
C ILE A 74 -21.52 -8.58 -6.45
N ASP A 75 -21.94 -9.23 -5.38
CA ASP A 75 -22.92 -8.66 -4.47
C ASP A 75 -22.34 -7.47 -3.70
N MET A 76 -23.11 -6.40 -3.63
CA MET A 76 -22.75 -5.19 -2.92
C MET A 76 -23.49 -5.12 -1.59
N HIS A 77 -22.71 -4.90 -0.52
CA HIS A 77 -23.24 -4.63 0.80
C HIS A 77 -22.83 -3.21 1.25
N HIS A 78 -23.67 -2.61 2.12
CA HIS A 78 -23.49 -1.22 2.58
C HIS A 78 -23.50 -1.13 4.10
N GLN A 79 -22.91 -2.15 4.75
CA GLN A 79 -22.83 -2.23 6.19
C GLN A 79 -21.76 -1.28 6.74
N GLN A 80 -22.09 -0.57 7.82
CA GLN A 80 -21.15 0.30 8.51
C GLN A 80 -20.14 -0.49 9.35
N SER A 81 -20.59 -1.61 9.94
CA SER A 81 -19.71 -2.55 10.65
C SER A 81 -19.28 -3.68 9.72
N ILE A 82 -18.00 -3.95 9.67
CA ILE A 82 -17.44 -5.08 8.92
C ILE A 82 -17.94 -6.43 9.43
N ALA A 83 -18.36 -6.49 10.71
CA ALA A 83 -18.92 -7.69 11.33
C ALA A 83 -20.35 -8.03 10.86
N ASP A 84 -21.09 -7.03 10.35
CA ASP A 84 -22.46 -7.22 9.88
C ASP A 84 -22.52 -7.68 8.42
N VAL A 85 -21.37 -7.75 7.75
CA VAL A 85 -21.25 -8.24 6.38
C VAL A 85 -21.28 -9.77 6.40
N PRO A 86 -22.13 -10.44 5.59
CA PRO A 86 -22.30 -11.90 5.67
C PRO A 86 -21.20 -12.66 4.89
N TRP A 87 -19.92 -12.48 5.27
CA TRP A 87 -18.76 -13.08 4.62
C TRP A 87 -18.88 -14.60 4.47
N GLU A 88 -19.36 -15.27 5.51
CA GLU A 88 -19.52 -16.73 5.53
C GLU A 88 -20.49 -17.24 4.44
N LYS A 89 -21.56 -16.48 4.16
CA LYS A 89 -22.55 -16.84 3.12
C LYS A 89 -21.91 -16.98 1.73
N TYR A 90 -20.79 -16.33 1.51
CA TYR A 90 -20.06 -16.31 0.23
C TYR A 90 -18.84 -17.23 0.23
N ASP A 91 -18.60 -18.00 1.30
CA ASP A 91 -17.40 -18.83 1.49
C ASP A 91 -16.10 -18.03 1.32
N VAL A 92 -16.06 -16.82 1.86
CA VAL A 92 -14.87 -15.95 1.78
C VAL A 92 -13.86 -16.38 2.82
N ASP A 93 -12.67 -16.76 2.38
CA ASP A 93 -11.56 -17.15 3.25
C ASP A 93 -10.81 -15.94 3.82
N ILE A 94 -10.59 -14.91 3.01
CA ILE A 94 -9.78 -13.74 3.36
C ILE A 94 -10.55 -12.48 3.01
N VAL A 95 -10.58 -11.52 3.94
CA VAL A 95 -11.16 -10.20 3.70
C VAL A 95 -10.06 -9.14 3.71
N ILE A 96 -10.01 -8.31 2.67
CA ILE A 96 -9.14 -7.14 2.61
C ILE A 96 -9.92 -5.93 3.08
N ASP A 97 -9.51 -5.33 4.20
CA ASP A 97 -10.04 -4.05 4.66
C ASP A 97 -9.20 -2.89 4.14
N SER A 98 -9.74 -2.20 3.14
CA SER A 98 -9.19 -0.99 2.55
C SER A 98 -10.01 0.26 2.86
N SER A 99 -10.86 0.20 3.88
CA SER A 99 -11.66 1.34 4.36
C SER A 99 -10.81 2.37 5.13
N GLY A 100 -9.74 1.94 5.79
CA GLY A 100 -8.92 2.75 6.68
C GLY A 100 -9.59 3.09 8.01
N ILE A 101 -10.77 2.52 8.31
CA ILE A 101 -11.54 2.81 9.52
C ILE A 101 -10.98 2.03 10.71
N HIS A 102 -10.54 2.75 11.73
CA HIS A 102 -9.86 2.16 12.89
C HIS A 102 -10.77 1.23 13.73
N LYS A 103 -12.03 1.61 13.88
CA LYS A 103 -13.03 0.83 14.61
C LYS A 103 -13.22 -0.59 14.07
N ASN A 104 -12.95 -0.82 12.78
CA ASN A 104 -13.08 -2.14 12.16
C ASN A 104 -12.19 -3.20 12.82
N LEU A 105 -11.09 -2.83 13.49
CA LEU A 105 -10.20 -3.80 14.16
C LEU A 105 -10.91 -4.56 15.29
N GLU A 106 -11.75 -3.87 16.07
CA GLU A 106 -12.55 -4.50 17.12
C GLU A 106 -13.66 -5.36 16.51
N GLU A 107 -14.32 -4.82 15.46
CA GLU A 107 -15.42 -5.52 14.79
C GLU A 107 -14.94 -6.79 14.08
N MET A 108 -13.74 -6.82 13.49
CA MET A 108 -13.16 -8.01 12.86
C MET A 108 -13.04 -9.18 13.83
N GLN A 109 -12.80 -8.94 15.13
CA GLN A 109 -12.70 -10.03 16.13
C GLN A 109 -14.00 -10.83 16.27
N LYS A 110 -15.15 -10.22 15.95
CA LYS A 110 -16.46 -10.89 15.97
C LYS A 110 -16.64 -11.87 14.80
N CYS A 111 -15.81 -11.74 13.74
CA CYS A 111 -15.83 -12.63 12.57
C CYS A 111 -14.96 -13.88 12.71
N LYS A 112 -14.34 -14.12 13.88
CA LYS A 112 -13.56 -15.34 14.12
C LYS A 112 -14.40 -16.59 13.93
N GLY A 113 -13.90 -17.53 13.11
CA GLY A 113 -14.62 -18.74 12.72
C GLY A 113 -15.44 -18.62 11.45
N HIS A 114 -15.67 -17.41 10.94
CA HIS A 114 -16.38 -17.14 9.68
C HIS A 114 -15.44 -16.89 8.51
N VAL A 115 -14.29 -16.26 8.77
CA VAL A 115 -13.21 -16.04 7.79
C VAL A 115 -11.88 -16.49 8.39
N LYS A 116 -10.90 -16.85 7.57
CA LYS A 116 -9.58 -17.28 8.06
C LYS A 116 -8.73 -16.09 8.51
N ASN A 117 -8.65 -15.03 7.69
CA ASN A 117 -7.86 -13.84 8.01
C ASN A 117 -8.48 -12.55 7.48
N PHE A 118 -8.18 -11.46 8.18
CA PHE A 118 -8.31 -10.11 7.67
C PHE A 118 -6.94 -9.55 7.30
N ILE A 119 -6.87 -8.84 6.16
CA ILE A 119 -5.71 -8.04 5.76
C ILE A 119 -6.13 -6.57 5.84
N VAL A 120 -5.45 -5.79 6.69
CA VAL A 120 -5.66 -4.35 6.77
C VAL A 120 -4.60 -3.60 5.96
N THR A 121 -5.04 -2.58 5.21
CA THR A 121 -4.17 -1.79 4.31
C THR A 121 -3.58 -0.55 5.00
N ASN A 122 -3.32 -0.66 6.29
CA ASN A 122 -2.70 0.35 7.14
C ASN A 122 -1.90 -0.32 8.27
N ILE A 123 -1.29 0.47 9.16
CA ILE A 123 -0.50 -0.02 10.31
C ILE A 123 -1.10 0.46 11.65
N PRO A 124 -2.24 -0.06 12.07
CA PRO A 124 -2.76 0.29 13.39
C PRO A 124 -1.83 -0.23 14.49
N ASN A 125 -1.74 0.50 15.60
CA ASN A 125 -0.86 0.12 16.72
C ASN A 125 -1.24 -1.22 17.36
N GLU A 126 -2.49 -1.62 17.24
CA GLU A 126 -3.08 -2.86 17.79
C GLU A 126 -2.68 -4.09 16.97
N VAL A 127 -2.35 -3.93 15.68
CA VAL A 127 -1.94 -5.03 14.81
C VAL A 127 -0.42 -5.18 14.86
N LYS A 128 0.03 -6.21 15.55
CA LYS A 128 1.47 -6.46 15.74
C LYS A 128 2.10 -7.20 14.57
N HIS A 129 1.32 -7.99 13.83
CA HIS A 129 1.82 -8.77 12.70
C HIS A 129 1.70 -7.95 11.41
N SER A 130 2.78 -7.29 11.04
CA SER A 130 2.89 -6.47 9.82
C SER A 130 3.88 -7.11 8.86
N ILE A 131 3.43 -7.35 7.63
CA ILE A 131 4.23 -8.00 6.59
C ILE A 131 4.54 -7.01 5.47
N ILE A 132 5.81 -6.88 5.17
CA ILE A 132 6.34 -6.17 4.00
C ILE A 132 6.95 -7.21 3.07
N ILE A 133 6.30 -7.46 1.93
CA ILE A 133 6.83 -8.38 0.91
C ILE A 133 8.17 -7.83 0.39
N GLY A 134 9.18 -8.67 0.42
CA GLY A 134 10.58 -8.30 0.17
C GLY A 134 11.39 -8.03 1.45
N CYS A 135 10.75 -7.98 2.63
CA CYS A 135 11.43 -7.78 3.91
C CYS A 135 11.28 -8.99 4.84
N ASN A 136 10.08 -9.25 5.32
CA ASN A 136 9.82 -10.24 6.36
C ASN A 136 8.68 -11.22 6.00
N GLU A 137 8.39 -11.42 4.74
CA GLU A 137 7.33 -12.33 4.29
C GLU A 137 7.53 -13.79 4.71
N ASN A 138 8.72 -14.16 5.14
CA ASN A 138 9.00 -15.50 5.70
C ASN A 138 8.54 -15.65 7.16
N GLU A 139 8.24 -14.53 7.83
CA GLU A 139 7.69 -14.49 9.19
C GLU A 139 6.15 -14.58 9.19
N LEU A 140 5.52 -14.69 8.02
CA LEU A 140 4.07 -14.77 7.88
C LEU A 140 3.52 -15.98 8.65
N ASP A 141 2.65 -15.70 9.62
CA ASP A 141 1.99 -16.71 10.46
C ASP A 141 0.48 -16.41 10.56
N PRO A 142 -0.30 -16.78 9.53
CA PRO A 142 -1.72 -16.47 9.47
C PRO A 142 -2.55 -17.29 10.45
N LYS A 143 -2.08 -18.44 10.94
CA LYS A 143 -2.80 -19.24 11.96
C LYS A 143 -2.86 -18.55 13.30
N ASN A 144 -1.77 -17.90 13.71
CA ASN A 144 -1.70 -17.23 15.01
C ASN A 144 -2.04 -15.73 14.92
N ASN A 145 -2.18 -15.19 13.72
CA ASN A 145 -2.49 -13.76 13.50
C ASN A 145 -3.72 -13.59 12.61
N PHE A 146 -4.88 -13.44 13.24
CA PHE A 146 -6.17 -13.31 12.56
C PHE A 146 -6.26 -12.03 11.73
N ILE A 147 -5.67 -10.92 12.20
CA ILE A 147 -5.57 -9.65 11.50
C ILE A 147 -4.10 -9.42 11.17
N ILE A 148 -3.80 -9.25 9.88
CA ILE A 148 -2.46 -9.05 9.36
C ILE A 148 -2.41 -7.70 8.64
N SER A 149 -1.42 -6.87 8.97
CA SER A 149 -1.20 -5.63 8.25
C SER A 149 -0.34 -5.87 7.00
N SER A 150 -0.78 -5.35 5.86
CA SER A 150 0.03 -5.25 4.64
C SER A 150 0.94 -4.02 4.65
N SER A 151 1.16 -3.41 5.82
CA SER A 151 1.94 -2.20 5.99
C SER A 151 1.36 -0.99 5.23
N ILE A 152 2.20 -0.07 4.79
CA ILE A 152 1.81 1.14 4.04
C ILE A 152 2.71 1.34 2.82
N CYS A 153 2.25 2.12 1.84
CA CYS A 153 2.95 2.35 0.58
C CYS A 153 4.41 2.81 0.74
N ASP A 154 4.66 3.79 1.63
CA ASP A 154 6.00 4.30 1.90
C ASP A 154 6.94 3.21 2.45
N ALA A 155 6.42 2.33 3.32
CA ALA A 155 7.22 1.27 3.93
C ALA A 155 7.51 0.11 2.97
N ILE A 156 6.55 -0.26 2.12
CA ILE A 156 6.79 -1.31 1.12
C ILE A 156 7.77 -0.86 0.04
N ALA A 157 7.88 0.44 -0.21
CA ALA A 157 8.89 1.00 -1.11
C ALA A 157 10.27 1.10 -0.45
N THR A 158 10.32 1.53 0.81
CA THR A 158 11.57 1.82 1.53
C THR A 158 12.20 0.56 2.14
N GLY A 159 11.40 -0.30 2.74
CA GLY A 159 11.88 -1.47 3.50
C GLY A 159 12.81 -2.38 2.72
N PRO A 160 12.44 -2.82 1.49
CA PRO A 160 13.32 -3.66 0.69
C PRO A 160 14.67 -3.00 0.35
N LEU A 161 14.69 -1.69 0.10
CA LEU A 161 15.93 -0.95 -0.15
C LEU A 161 16.85 -1.02 1.08
N LEU A 162 16.29 -0.77 2.26
CA LEU A 162 17.03 -0.83 3.52
C LEU A 162 17.52 -2.26 3.82
N LYS A 163 16.74 -3.28 3.50
CA LYS A 163 17.17 -4.70 3.64
C LYS A 163 18.33 -5.03 2.71
N ILE A 164 18.26 -4.61 1.45
CA ILE A 164 19.34 -4.84 0.47
C ILE A 164 20.62 -4.13 0.91
N ILE A 165 20.53 -2.85 1.28
CA ILE A 165 21.69 -2.08 1.77
C ILE A 165 22.24 -2.72 3.04
N GLY A 166 21.38 -3.05 4.01
CA GLY A 166 21.75 -3.69 5.27
C GLY A 166 22.41 -5.06 5.10
N SER A 167 22.16 -5.76 3.99
CA SER A 167 22.82 -7.03 3.67
C SER A 167 24.29 -6.88 3.24
N ILE A 168 24.70 -5.67 2.85
CA ILE A 168 26.07 -5.38 2.39
C ILE A 168 26.87 -4.61 3.45
N ARG A 169 26.24 -3.62 4.09
CA ARG A 169 26.85 -2.73 5.10
C ARG A 169 25.83 -2.42 6.19
N ASN A 170 26.27 -2.30 7.43
CA ASN A 170 25.35 -1.87 8.49
C ASN A 170 24.97 -0.40 8.33
N ILE A 171 23.68 -0.14 8.46
CA ILE A 171 23.14 1.22 8.51
C ILE A 171 23.33 1.75 9.93
N GLU A 172 24.07 2.85 10.07
CA GLU A 172 24.31 3.52 11.35
C GLU A 172 23.21 4.54 11.65
N SER A 173 22.87 5.37 10.66
CA SER A 173 21.86 6.41 10.79
C SER A 173 21.36 6.86 9.41
N GLY A 174 20.27 7.63 9.38
CA GLY A 174 19.78 8.16 8.12
C GLY A 174 18.57 9.07 8.22
N PHE A 175 18.21 9.61 7.06
CA PHE A 175 17.03 10.45 6.88
C PHE A 175 16.25 10.00 5.66
N LEU A 176 14.92 9.95 5.82
CA LEU A 176 13.99 9.70 4.74
C LEU A 176 13.04 10.89 4.61
N THR A 177 12.97 11.46 3.42
CA THR A 177 11.93 12.43 3.06
C THR A 177 11.07 11.84 1.96
N THR A 178 9.75 11.74 2.18
CA THR A 178 8.82 11.33 1.12
C THR A 178 8.07 12.54 0.57
N LEU A 179 7.94 12.60 -0.75
CA LEU A 179 7.12 13.53 -1.51
C LEU A 179 5.87 12.77 -1.94
N HIS A 180 4.80 12.92 -1.18
CA HIS A 180 3.60 12.09 -1.33
C HIS A 180 2.46 12.90 -1.96
N PRO A 181 1.76 12.39 -2.98
CA PRO A 181 0.57 13.01 -3.55
C PRO A 181 -0.47 13.33 -2.48
N TRP A 182 -1.36 14.28 -2.78
CA TRP A 182 -2.53 14.49 -1.92
C TRP A 182 -3.42 13.25 -1.85
N LEU A 183 -4.23 13.18 -0.82
CA LEU A 183 -5.17 12.08 -0.59
C LEU A 183 -6.61 12.60 -0.65
N SER A 184 -7.55 11.70 -0.88
CA SER A 184 -8.96 12.00 -1.11
C SER A 184 -9.65 12.77 0.02
N TYR A 185 -9.12 12.73 1.23
CA TYR A 185 -9.65 13.49 2.38
C TYR A 185 -9.06 14.89 2.53
N GLN A 186 -8.07 15.27 1.70
CA GLN A 186 -7.48 16.60 1.76
C GLN A 186 -8.31 17.63 1.01
N ASN A 187 -8.30 18.86 1.50
CA ASN A 187 -9.12 19.93 0.96
C ASN A 187 -8.54 20.49 -0.36
N LEU A 188 -9.42 20.77 -1.31
CA LEU A 188 -9.08 21.52 -2.52
C LEU A 188 -8.90 23.01 -2.22
N VAL A 189 -9.70 23.54 -1.29
CA VAL A 189 -9.60 24.90 -0.74
C VAL A 189 -9.43 24.81 0.79
N ASP A 190 -8.96 25.87 1.43
CA ASP A 190 -8.73 25.87 2.88
C ASP A 190 -10.01 25.47 3.65
N GLY A 191 -9.87 24.55 4.60
CA GLY A 191 -10.95 24.04 5.42
C GLY A 191 -10.45 23.23 6.62
N PRO A 192 -11.35 22.61 7.39
CA PRO A 192 -10.97 21.76 8.52
C PRO A 192 -10.09 20.59 8.10
N SER A 193 -9.14 20.25 8.95
CA SER A 193 -8.26 19.09 8.77
C SER A 193 -8.95 17.81 9.27
N VAL A 194 -9.82 17.21 8.45
CA VAL A 194 -10.66 16.06 8.83
C VAL A 194 -9.85 14.77 8.91
N MET A 195 -10.08 13.98 9.96
CA MET A 195 -9.46 12.68 10.16
C MET A 195 -10.29 11.57 9.49
N TRP A 196 -9.72 10.89 8.49
CA TRP A 196 -10.43 9.84 7.77
C TRP A 196 -10.68 8.58 8.61
N SER A 197 -9.68 8.14 9.36
CA SER A 197 -9.74 6.88 10.14
C SER A 197 -10.68 6.95 11.36
N GLN A 198 -11.03 8.16 11.77
CA GLN A 198 -11.94 8.46 12.86
C GLN A 198 -12.88 9.58 12.39
N PRO A 199 -13.93 9.25 11.63
CA PRO A 199 -14.83 10.24 11.07
C PRO A 199 -15.47 11.13 12.14
N GLY A 200 -15.41 12.43 11.92
CA GLY A 200 -15.87 13.45 12.87
C GLY A 200 -14.76 14.12 13.68
N ASP A 201 -13.57 13.50 13.74
CA ASP A 201 -12.42 14.08 14.41
C ASP A 201 -11.61 14.99 13.47
N ILE A 202 -10.86 15.91 14.07
CA ILE A 202 -9.99 16.86 13.37
C ILE A 202 -8.55 16.58 13.75
N PHE A 203 -7.67 16.51 12.74
CA PHE A 203 -6.23 16.41 13.00
C PHE A 203 -5.73 17.65 13.76
N SER A 204 -4.88 17.46 14.76
CA SER A 204 -4.16 18.55 15.42
C SER A 204 -3.16 19.27 14.51
N HIS A 205 -2.81 18.65 13.39
CA HIS A 205 -1.93 19.23 12.38
C HIS A 205 -2.73 20.08 11.38
N TYR A 206 -3.06 21.29 11.74
CA TYR A 206 -3.97 22.18 11.02
C TYR A 206 -3.56 22.49 9.58
N SER A 207 -2.26 22.46 9.25
CA SER A 207 -1.80 22.68 7.87
C SER A 207 -2.31 21.63 6.86
N LEU A 208 -2.72 20.44 7.32
CA LEU A 208 -3.36 19.45 6.46
C LEU A 208 -4.72 19.88 5.93
N GLY A 209 -5.36 20.87 6.53
CA GLY A 209 -6.60 21.49 6.07
C GLY A 209 -6.40 22.58 5.00
N ARG A 210 -5.14 22.94 4.69
CA ARG A 210 -4.85 23.94 3.63
C ARG A 210 -5.04 23.31 2.25
N SER A 211 -5.29 24.16 1.26
CA SER A 211 -5.47 23.79 -0.14
C SER A 211 -4.33 22.88 -0.65
N SER A 212 -4.63 21.63 -0.92
CA SER A 212 -3.63 20.63 -1.35
C SER A 212 -3.06 20.89 -2.75
N PRO A 213 -3.82 21.42 -3.75
CA PRO A 213 -3.27 21.73 -5.05
C PRO A 213 -2.29 22.91 -5.07
N MET A 214 -2.30 23.73 -4.02
CA MET A 214 -1.55 25.00 -3.99
C MET A 214 -0.38 25.01 -3.02
N ASN A 215 -0.18 23.92 -2.24
CA ASN A 215 0.77 23.93 -1.15
C ASN A 215 1.66 22.68 -1.10
N LEU A 216 2.89 22.86 -0.65
CA LEU A 216 3.72 21.81 -0.08
C LEU A 216 3.43 21.74 1.41
N ILE A 217 2.89 20.63 1.91
CA ILE A 217 2.46 20.53 3.29
C ILE A 217 3.35 19.52 4.03
N PRO A 218 4.27 19.99 4.91
CA PRO A 218 5.09 19.10 5.71
C PRO A 218 4.25 18.39 6.77
N LYS A 219 4.54 17.10 7.00
CA LYS A 219 3.87 16.29 8.02
C LYS A 219 4.76 15.16 8.52
N SER A 220 4.43 14.61 9.68
CA SER A 220 5.00 13.33 10.14
C SER A 220 4.59 12.19 9.19
N THR A 221 5.41 11.15 9.13
CA THR A 221 5.08 9.90 8.44
C THR A 221 5.38 8.71 9.34
N SER A 222 4.59 7.65 9.20
CA SER A 222 4.84 6.35 9.84
C SER A 222 5.71 5.41 9.00
N ALA A 223 6.32 5.90 7.92
CA ALA A 223 7.09 5.08 6.99
C ALA A 223 8.17 4.24 7.69
N ILE A 224 9.05 4.88 8.45
CA ILE A 224 10.13 4.17 9.15
C ILE A 224 9.60 3.34 10.32
N LYS A 225 8.61 3.83 11.08
CA LYS A 225 7.96 3.02 12.12
C LYS A 225 7.40 1.71 11.55
N ALA A 226 6.80 1.75 10.36
CA ALA A 226 6.29 0.56 9.69
C ALA A 226 7.43 -0.39 9.25
N VAL A 227 8.53 0.14 8.78
CA VAL A 227 9.74 -0.64 8.45
C VAL A 227 10.35 -1.26 9.70
N GLU A 228 10.44 -0.52 10.80
CA GLU A 228 10.95 -1.00 12.08
C GLU A 228 10.12 -2.16 12.66
N MET A 229 8.80 -2.16 12.43
CA MET A 229 7.95 -3.30 12.81
C MET A 229 8.32 -4.58 12.06
N ALA A 230 8.72 -4.48 10.79
CA ALA A 230 9.15 -5.62 9.98
C ALA A 230 10.65 -5.93 10.13
N MET A 231 11.45 -4.96 10.53
CA MET A 231 12.92 -5.06 10.67
C MET A 231 13.40 -4.35 11.94
N PRO A 232 13.19 -4.93 13.14
CA PRO A 232 13.47 -4.28 14.43
C PRO A 232 14.93 -3.84 14.64
N HIS A 233 15.90 -4.44 13.94
CA HIS A 233 17.32 -4.06 14.01
C HIS A 233 17.60 -2.65 13.45
N LEU A 234 16.63 -2.03 12.78
CA LEU A 234 16.70 -0.66 12.28
C LEU A 234 16.11 0.36 13.26
N ASN A 235 15.58 -0.07 14.41
CA ASN A 235 14.95 0.82 15.38
C ASN A 235 15.86 2.01 15.72
N HIS A 236 15.26 3.21 15.66
CA HIS A 236 15.88 4.50 16.00
C HIS A 236 17.08 4.92 15.14
N LYS A 237 17.36 4.23 14.02
CA LYS A 237 18.46 4.58 13.12
C LYS A 237 18.07 5.61 12.07
N ILE A 238 16.79 5.67 11.68
CA ILE A 238 16.35 6.51 10.57
C ILE A 238 15.23 7.44 11.04
N ILE A 239 15.37 8.73 10.74
CA ILE A 239 14.34 9.74 10.99
C ILE A 239 13.61 10.02 9.68
N SER A 240 12.28 10.15 9.74
CA SER A 240 11.49 10.39 8.55
C SER A 240 10.47 11.51 8.70
N HIS A 241 10.23 12.24 7.62
CA HIS A 241 9.12 13.14 7.44
C HIS A 241 8.60 13.07 6.01
N SER A 242 7.45 13.67 5.77
CA SER A 242 6.79 13.65 4.46
C SER A 242 6.33 15.05 4.08
N PHE A 243 6.30 15.33 2.79
CA PHE A 243 5.55 16.46 2.24
C PHE A 243 4.37 15.93 1.43
N ARG A 244 3.18 16.49 1.65
CA ARG A 244 2.13 16.43 0.63
C ARG A 244 2.51 17.40 -0.48
N VAL A 245 2.49 16.92 -1.71
CA VAL A 245 2.85 17.69 -2.90
C VAL A 245 1.68 17.76 -3.86
N PRO A 246 1.58 18.80 -4.69
CA PRO A 246 0.46 19.01 -5.60
C PRO A 246 0.55 18.11 -6.86
N THR A 247 0.52 16.81 -6.64
CA THR A 247 0.47 15.76 -7.67
C THR A 247 -0.65 14.77 -7.35
N ASN A 248 -1.20 14.11 -8.37
CA ASN A 248 -2.33 13.20 -8.21
C ASN A 248 -1.92 11.81 -7.77
N ILE A 249 -0.74 11.36 -8.19
CA ILE A 249 -0.26 9.99 -7.99
C ILE A 249 1.26 9.95 -8.14
N VAL A 250 1.87 8.88 -7.68
CA VAL A 250 3.30 8.59 -7.64
C VAL A 250 4.03 9.43 -6.59
N SER A 251 4.49 8.75 -5.58
CA SER A 251 5.38 9.31 -4.56
C SER A 251 6.82 9.24 -5.03
N GLY A 252 7.59 10.24 -4.63
CA GLY A 252 9.05 10.21 -4.68
C GLY A 252 9.60 10.12 -3.26
N ALA A 253 10.77 9.53 -3.11
CA ALA A 253 11.47 9.52 -1.84
C ALA A 253 12.94 9.85 -2.00
N ASP A 254 13.44 10.61 -1.06
CA ASP A 254 14.83 11.02 -0.90
C ASP A 254 15.37 10.33 0.36
N LEU A 255 16.32 9.39 0.17
CA LEU A 255 16.92 8.58 1.21
C LEU A 255 18.40 8.93 1.34
N THR A 256 18.82 9.28 2.55
CA THR A 256 20.21 9.51 2.91
C THR A 256 20.58 8.60 4.06
N LEU A 257 21.65 7.79 3.91
CA LEU A 257 22.09 6.86 4.96
C LEU A 257 23.59 6.97 5.18
N MET A 258 24.00 6.90 6.45
CA MET A 258 25.36 6.68 6.89
C MET A 258 25.60 5.19 7.12
N LEU A 259 26.65 4.65 6.53
CA LEU A 259 27.07 3.25 6.66
C LEU A 259 28.29 3.09 7.57
N ASP A 260 28.43 1.92 8.17
CA ASP A 260 29.57 1.57 9.03
C ASP A 260 30.90 1.47 8.25
N LYS A 261 30.84 1.04 7.00
CA LYS A 261 32.00 0.80 6.13
C LYS A 261 31.80 1.43 4.75
N GLU A 262 32.91 1.66 4.08
CA GLU A 262 32.93 2.23 2.73
C GLU A 262 32.27 1.31 1.71
N ILE A 263 31.63 1.93 0.73
CA ILE A 263 31.03 1.32 -0.46
C ILE A 263 31.21 2.28 -1.64
N SER A 264 31.33 1.77 -2.84
CA SER A 264 31.25 2.60 -4.04
C SER A 264 29.82 2.67 -4.58
N ALA A 265 29.52 3.69 -5.39
CA ALA A 265 28.23 3.78 -6.06
C ALA A 265 27.99 2.59 -7.00
N GLU A 266 29.03 2.15 -7.68
CA GLU A 266 29.00 1.00 -8.60
C GLU A 266 28.69 -0.30 -7.87
N GLU A 267 29.32 -0.54 -6.69
CA GLU A 267 29.05 -1.71 -5.85
C GLU A 267 27.59 -1.71 -5.39
N LEU A 268 27.09 -0.56 -4.95
CA LEU A 268 25.70 -0.41 -4.51
C LEU A 268 24.70 -0.67 -5.65
N ILE A 269 24.90 -0.06 -6.81
CA ILE A 269 24.03 -0.24 -8.00
C ILE A 269 24.03 -1.71 -8.42
N LYS A 270 25.20 -2.34 -8.49
CA LYS A 270 25.31 -3.76 -8.84
C LYS A 270 24.50 -4.66 -7.91
N LYS A 271 24.45 -4.35 -6.61
CA LYS A 271 23.63 -5.10 -5.67
C LYS A 271 22.13 -4.97 -5.93
N PHE A 272 21.65 -3.79 -6.27
CA PHE A 272 20.25 -3.60 -6.67
C PHE A 272 19.93 -4.32 -7.99
N GLU A 273 20.83 -4.31 -8.96
CA GLU A 273 20.68 -5.06 -10.22
C GLU A 273 20.65 -6.58 -9.99
N GLU A 274 21.50 -7.09 -9.11
CA GLU A 274 21.50 -8.50 -8.71
C GLU A 274 20.18 -8.90 -8.05
N PHE A 275 19.66 -8.04 -7.16
CA PHE A 275 18.36 -8.29 -6.52
C PHE A 275 17.22 -8.27 -7.52
N GLU A 276 17.15 -7.28 -8.41
CA GLU A 276 16.11 -7.18 -9.45
C GLU A 276 16.04 -8.44 -10.31
N LYS A 277 17.17 -9.01 -10.69
CA LYS A 277 17.25 -10.23 -11.51
C LYS A 277 16.73 -11.48 -10.79
N ASN A 278 16.84 -11.53 -9.44
CA ASN A 278 16.55 -12.72 -8.65
C ASN A 278 15.26 -12.63 -7.82
N GLN A 279 14.57 -11.48 -7.84
CA GLN A 279 13.37 -11.29 -7.03
C GLN A 279 12.18 -12.11 -7.51
N LYS A 280 11.44 -12.67 -6.57
CA LYS A 280 10.21 -13.44 -6.86
C LYS A 280 9.02 -12.52 -7.19
N TYR A 281 8.93 -11.40 -6.49
CA TYR A 281 7.87 -10.40 -6.65
C TYR A 281 8.46 -9.14 -7.31
N LYS A 282 7.63 -8.31 -7.89
CA LYS A 282 8.05 -7.01 -8.44
C LYS A 282 8.35 -6.01 -7.31
N ILE A 283 9.48 -6.17 -6.64
CA ILE A 283 9.87 -5.37 -5.48
C ILE A 283 10.61 -4.11 -5.92
N ILE A 284 11.74 -4.26 -6.59
CA ILE A 284 12.51 -3.12 -7.09
C ILE A 284 12.70 -3.22 -8.59
N ARG A 285 12.81 -2.05 -9.23
CA ARG A 285 13.28 -1.86 -10.59
C ARG A 285 14.37 -0.81 -10.59
N ASN A 286 15.43 -1.05 -11.35
CA ASN A 286 16.51 -0.10 -11.53
C ASN A 286 16.25 0.74 -12.79
N SER A 287 16.50 2.04 -12.74
CA SER A 287 16.32 2.96 -13.87
C SER A 287 17.44 3.97 -13.93
N VAL A 288 17.82 4.30 -15.14
CA VAL A 288 18.74 5.42 -15.49
C VAL A 288 18.08 6.39 -16.47
N GLU A 289 16.82 6.14 -16.83
CA GLU A 289 16.07 6.95 -17.78
C GLU A 289 15.68 8.31 -17.19
N PRO A 290 15.70 9.39 -17.99
CA PRO A 290 15.39 10.74 -17.51
C PRO A 290 13.86 10.96 -17.37
N LEU A 291 13.21 10.16 -16.53
CA LEU A 291 11.77 10.17 -16.31
C LEU A 291 11.36 11.10 -15.15
N THR A 292 10.08 11.36 -15.07
CA THR A 292 9.42 12.13 -14.00
C THR A 292 8.36 11.27 -13.30
N SER A 293 7.77 11.77 -12.21
CA SER A 293 6.80 11.01 -11.42
C SER A 293 5.62 10.47 -12.23
N SER A 294 5.12 11.23 -13.23
CA SER A 294 3.97 10.82 -14.04
C SER A 294 4.23 9.59 -14.92
N ASP A 295 5.49 9.32 -15.25
CA ASP A 295 5.88 8.18 -16.09
C ASP A 295 5.79 6.85 -15.33
N TYR A 296 5.83 6.90 -14.00
CA TYR A 296 5.74 5.73 -13.14
C TYR A 296 4.31 5.40 -12.69
N ARG A 297 3.30 6.05 -13.27
CA ARG A 297 1.89 5.76 -12.99
C ARG A 297 1.50 4.37 -13.48
N GLY A 298 0.89 3.58 -12.60
CA GLY A 298 0.49 2.20 -12.89
C GLY A 298 1.64 1.19 -12.82
N GLU A 299 2.82 1.61 -12.33
CA GLU A 299 3.94 0.70 -12.09
C GLU A 299 3.62 -0.28 -10.95
N GLU A 300 3.98 -1.54 -11.17
CA GLU A 300 3.68 -2.64 -10.25
C GLU A 300 4.81 -2.90 -9.25
N PHE A 301 5.98 -2.32 -9.48
CA PHE A 301 7.10 -2.42 -8.57
C PHE A 301 6.85 -1.62 -7.28
N SER A 302 7.34 -2.15 -6.15
CA SER A 302 7.28 -1.44 -4.86
C SER A 302 8.12 -0.18 -4.86
N ALA A 303 9.26 -0.20 -5.56
CA ALA A 303 10.12 0.97 -5.74
C ALA A 303 10.87 0.91 -7.08
N ILE A 304 11.00 2.04 -7.74
CA ILE A 304 11.85 2.24 -8.92
C ILE A 304 13.01 3.14 -8.52
N ILE A 305 14.23 2.59 -8.48
CA ILE A 305 15.42 3.31 -8.04
C ILE A 305 15.97 4.11 -9.22
N ASP A 306 16.06 5.42 -9.04
CA ASP A 306 16.62 6.33 -10.05
C ASP A 306 18.13 6.50 -9.85
N HIS A 307 18.90 5.69 -10.53
CA HIS A 307 20.34 5.66 -10.35
C HIS A 307 21.08 6.90 -10.85
N ARG A 308 20.43 7.80 -11.55
CA ARG A 308 20.99 9.13 -11.86
C ARG A 308 21.31 9.91 -10.58
N TRP A 309 20.58 9.61 -9.50
CA TRP A 309 20.67 10.25 -8.18
C TRP A 309 21.27 9.34 -7.10
N THR A 310 21.70 8.13 -7.45
CA THR A 310 22.46 7.29 -6.52
C THR A 310 23.87 7.84 -6.42
N LYS A 311 24.24 8.34 -5.24
CA LYS A 311 25.54 8.95 -4.96
C LYS A 311 26.12 8.41 -3.67
N VAL A 312 27.43 8.33 -3.60
CA VAL A 312 28.18 8.02 -2.40
C VAL A 312 29.15 9.16 -2.14
N ASN A 313 29.08 9.72 -0.93
CA ASN A 313 29.99 10.76 -0.48
C ASN A 313 30.89 10.23 0.63
N GLN A 314 32.21 10.50 0.53
CA GLN A 314 33.24 10.05 1.47
C GLN A 314 33.16 8.53 1.77
N GLY A 315 32.76 7.73 0.79
CA GLY A 315 32.69 6.29 0.86
C GLY A 315 31.54 5.72 1.72
N LYS A 316 30.94 6.50 2.61
CA LYS A 316 29.99 5.98 3.62
C LYS A 316 28.62 6.63 3.58
N LEU A 317 28.51 7.87 3.13
CA LEU A 317 27.25 8.59 3.08
C LEU A 317 26.59 8.36 1.71
N ILE A 318 25.52 7.55 1.68
CA ILE A 318 24.78 7.28 0.46
C ILE A 318 23.56 8.20 0.33
N LYS A 319 23.27 8.58 -0.90
CA LYS A 319 22.12 9.38 -1.29
C LYS A 319 21.40 8.67 -2.43
N MET A 320 20.09 8.49 -2.31
CA MET A 320 19.28 7.79 -3.31
C MET A 320 17.94 8.49 -3.49
N VAL A 321 17.43 8.46 -4.72
CA VAL A 321 16.05 8.82 -5.05
C VAL A 321 15.37 7.60 -5.64
N TYR A 322 14.12 7.37 -5.24
CA TYR A 322 13.29 6.32 -5.81
C TYR A 322 11.84 6.76 -5.90
N TRP A 323 11.11 6.12 -6.81
CA TRP A 323 9.72 6.41 -7.14
C TRP A 323 8.85 5.20 -6.85
N TYR A 324 7.58 5.41 -6.54
CA TYR A 324 6.62 4.33 -6.37
C TYR A 324 5.20 4.82 -6.61
N ASP A 325 4.41 4.02 -7.35
CA ASP A 325 2.98 4.25 -7.41
C ASP A 325 2.36 3.84 -6.07
N ASN A 326 2.00 4.84 -5.26
CA ASN A 326 1.54 4.66 -3.88
C ASN A 326 0.17 3.98 -3.76
N GLU A 327 -0.56 3.80 -4.86
CA GLU A 327 -1.82 3.04 -4.92
C GLU A 327 -1.64 1.72 -5.68
N TRP A 328 -1.14 1.74 -6.90
CA TRP A 328 -1.04 0.57 -7.76
C TRP A 328 0.03 -0.42 -7.30
N GLY A 329 1.26 0.03 -7.14
CA GLY A 329 2.36 -0.80 -6.64
C GLY A 329 2.08 -1.36 -5.26
N TYR A 330 1.48 -0.54 -4.38
CA TYR A 330 1.00 -0.98 -3.07
C TYR A 330 -0.06 -2.08 -3.18
N SER A 331 -1.08 -1.89 -4.03
CA SER A 331 -2.16 -2.86 -4.22
C SER A 331 -1.66 -4.19 -4.79
N CYS A 332 -0.62 -4.17 -5.64
CA CYS A 332 0.06 -5.39 -6.08
C CYS A 332 0.65 -6.18 -4.89
N ARG A 333 1.29 -5.49 -3.96
CA ARG A 333 1.87 -6.15 -2.75
C ARG A 333 0.81 -6.69 -1.80
N VAL A 334 -0.34 -6.01 -1.69
CA VAL A 334 -1.50 -6.55 -0.94
C VAL A 334 -1.94 -7.88 -1.55
N LEU A 335 -2.10 -7.96 -2.87
CA LEU A 335 -2.49 -9.20 -3.55
C LEU A 335 -1.42 -10.30 -3.45
N ASP A 336 -0.14 -9.96 -3.46
CA ASP A 336 0.95 -10.92 -3.22
C ASP A 336 0.89 -11.49 -1.79
N LEU A 337 0.54 -10.66 -0.80
CA LEU A 337 0.33 -11.11 0.58
C LEU A 337 -0.88 -12.05 0.68
N VAL A 338 -2.00 -11.69 0.05
CA VAL A 338 -3.18 -12.57 -0.04
C VAL A 338 -2.79 -13.93 -0.62
N LYS A 339 -2.09 -13.93 -1.75
CA LYS A 339 -1.63 -15.17 -2.40
C LYS A 339 -0.77 -16.01 -1.45
N LYS A 340 0.15 -15.38 -0.72
CA LYS A 340 1.02 -16.08 0.23
C LYS A 340 0.23 -16.67 1.41
N ILE A 341 -0.83 -16.00 1.86
CA ILE A 341 -1.73 -16.56 2.89
C ILE A 341 -2.53 -17.73 2.34
N VAL A 342 -3.04 -17.63 1.12
CA VAL A 342 -3.73 -18.74 0.44
C VAL A 342 -2.80 -19.94 0.29
N ASP A 343 -1.58 -19.73 -0.23
CA ASP A 343 -0.56 -20.77 -0.39
C ASP A 343 -0.17 -21.45 0.95
N TYR A 344 -0.33 -20.74 2.07
CA TYR A 344 -0.08 -21.28 3.41
C TYR A 344 -1.16 -22.26 3.86
N TYR A 345 -2.42 -22.06 3.45
CA TYR A 345 -3.54 -22.91 3.83
C TYR A 345 -3.80 -24.07 2.85
N GLY A 346 -3.33 -23.97 1.61
CA GLY A 346 -3.53 -24.95 0.54
C GLY A 346 -2.39 -25.86 0.33
#